data_e15bf73336306edd31305c850718d41c
#
_entry.id   e15bf73336306edd31305c850718d41c
#
_cell.length_a   1.000
_cell.length_b   1.000
_cell.length_c   1.000
_cell.angle_alpha   90.00
_cell.angle_beta   90.00
_cell.angle_gamma   90.00
#
_symmetry.space_group_name_H-M   'P 1'
#
loop_
_entity.id
_entity.type
_entity.pdbx_description
1 polymer ?
#
loop_
_entity_poly.entity_id
_entity_poly.type
_entity_poly.pdbx_seq_one_letter_code
_entity_poly.pdbx_strand_id
1 'polypeptide(L)'
;MEVVPYAFLAVAVVGGLAVVNAYRPVRREPFTVVSFFAGWLVGELAIQNIVWQVAATAVFGAFGAFDAWSGLLGLAVAAASWAGLARLAVVGHRAGRLVAEALGQATGRPFPAVPVPPRPAWGRWWRLTRAVPLPGRSVEVVKDVDYWGDGI
;
A
#
# COMPACT_ATOMS: atom_id res chain seq x y z
N MET A 1 8.65 33.45 3.82
CA MET A 1 8.83 32.00 3.50
C MET A 1 7.76 31.11 4.11
N GLU A 2 6.53 31.59 4.27
CA GLU A 2 5.44 30.81 4.90
C GLU A 2 4.77 29.77 3.97
N VAL A 3 5.07 29.81 2.67
CA VAL A 3 4.40 28.94 1.68
C VAL A 3 4.76 27.46 1.88
N VAL A 4 6.03 27.17 2.21
CA VAL A 4 6.52 25.79 2.35
C VAL A 4 5.83 25.00 3.46
N PRO A 5 5.67 25.55 4.70
CA PRO A 5 4.92 24.86 5.76
C PRO A 5 3.45 24.59 5.41
N TYR A 6 2.77 25.53 4.75
CA TYR A 6 1.38 25.33 4.32
C TYR A 6 1.27 24.32 3.17
N ALA A 7 2.19 24.36 2.20
CA ALA A 7 2.24 23.38 1.13
C ALA A 7 2.46 21.96 1.69
N PHE A 8 3.37 21.81 2.66
CA PHE A 8 3.58 20.54 3.34
C PHE A 8 2.31 20.06 4.06
N LEU A 9 1.65 20.94 4.83
CA LEU A 9 0.39 20.61 5.50
C LEU A 9 -0.67 20.13 4.50
N ALA A 10 -0.83 20.83 3.37
CA ALA A 10 -1.78 20.44 2.33
C ALA A 10 -1.47 19.04 1.78
N VAL A 11 -0.21 18.74 1.46
CA VAL A 11 0.22 17.42 0.99
C VAL A 11 -0.01 16.35 2.06
N ALA A 12 0.31 16.62 3.32
CA ALA A 12 0.08 15.71 4.42
C ALA A 12 -1.42 15.40 4.62
N VAL A 13 -2.27 16.42 4.52
CA VAL A 13 -3.74 16.25 4.60
C VAL A 13 -4.26 15.40 3.45
N VAL A 14 -3.82 15.64 2.22
CA VAL A 14 -4.21 14.80 1.06
C VAL A 14 -3.79 13.35 1.28
N GLY A 15 -2.57 13.11 1.73
CA GLY A 15 -2.09 11.77 2.08
C GLY A 15 -2.93 11.13 3.19
N GLY A 16 -3.26 11.88 4.23
CA GLY A 16 -4.12 11.43 5.33
C GLY A 16 -5.53 11.07 4.88
N LEU A 17 -6.14 11.90 4.04
CA LEU A 17 -7.46 11.63 3.47
C LEU A 17 -7.47 10.37 2.60
N ALA A 18 -6.41 10.13 1.82
CA ALA A 18 -6.26 8.91 1.04
C ALA A 18 -6.19 7.65 1.93
N VAL A 19 -5.50 7.73 3.07
CA VAL A 19 -5.46 6.66 4.07
C VAL A 19 -6.84 6.46 4.71
N VAL A 20 -7.53 7.51 5.12
CA VAL A 20 -8.89 7.44 5.67
C VAL A 20 -9.84 6.79 4.65
N ASN A 21 -9.72 7.16 3.37
CA ASN A 21 -10.51 6.57 2.29
C ASN A 21 -10.23 5.06 2.11
N ALA A 22 -9.00 4.58 2.33
CA ALA A 22 -8.70 3.15 2.28
C ALA A 22 -9.41 2.36 3.40
N TYR A 23 -9.64 2.97 4.56
CA TYR A 23 -10.41 2.37 5.65
C TYR A 23 -11.93 2.51 5.50
N ARG A 24 -12.38 3.65 4.93
CA ARG A 24 -13.79 4.01 4.80
C ARG A 24 -14.03 4.61 3.42
N PRO A 25 -14.12 3.79 2.37
CA PRO A 25 -14.35 4.28 1.02
C PRO A 25 -15.70 5.00 0.91
N VAL A 26 -15.70 6.10 0.18
CA VAL A 26 -16.93 6.86 -0.10
C VAL A 26 -17.79 6.07 -1.08
N ARG A 27 -19.04 5.80 -0.68
CA ARG A 27 -20.01 5.01 -1.46
C ARG A 27 -21.10 5.88 -2.11
N ARG A 28 -20.83 7.17 -2.27
CA ARG A 28 -21.81 8.13 -2.87
C ARG A 28 -21.41 8.46 -4.29
N GLU A 29 -22.36 8.31 -5.21
CA GLU A 29 -22.20 8.77 -6.59
C GLU A 29 -21.98 10.30 -6.64
N PRO A 30 -21.11 10.81 -7.52
CA PRO A 30 -20.27 10.12 -8.53
C PRO A 30 -18.87 9.67 -8.00
N PHE A 31 -18.61 9.83 -6.72
CA PHE A 31 -17.27 9.63 -6.13
C PHE A 31 -16.91 8.17 -5.85
N THR A 32 -17.87 7.25 -5.93
CA THR A 32 -17.69 5.83 -5.58
C THR A 32 -16.54 5.20 -6.36
N VAL A 33 -16.45 5.41 -7.66
CA VAL A 33 -15.41 4.81 -8.52
C VAL A 33 -14.02 5.33 -8.15
N VAL A 34 -13.89 6.66 -8.02
CA VAL A 34 -12.61 7.29 -7.66
C VAL A 34 -12.17 6.87 -6.27
N SER A 35 -13.09 6.86 -5.31
CA SER A 35 -12.84 6.44 -3.93
C SER A 35 -12.42 4.97 -3.86
N PHE A 36 -13.06 4.09 -4.64
CA PHE A 36 -12.71 2.67 -4.72
C PHE A 36 -11.27 2.49 -5.22
N PHE A 37 -10.93 3.08 -6.38
CA PHE A 37 -9.58 2.95 -6.93
C PHE A 37 -8.51 3.57 -6.03
N ALA A 38 -8.77 4.75 -5.47
CA ALA A 38 -7.85 5.39 -4.53
C ALA A 38 -7.65 4.55 -3.27
N GLY A 39 -8.71 3.99 -2.69
CA GLY A 39 -8.63 3.14 -1.51
C GLY A 39 -7.92 1.82 -1.78
N TRP A 40 -8.21 1.19 -2.92
CA TRP A 40 -7.54 -0.02 -3.37
C TRP A 40 -6.04 0.21 -3.58
N LEU A 41 -5.66 1.25 -4.34
CA LEU A 41 -4.27 1.58 -4.61
C LEU A 41 -3.47 1.87 -3.33
N VAL A 42 -4.06 2.62 -2.39
CA VAL A 42 -3.42 2.90 -1.09
C VAL A 42 -3.28 1.65 -0.24
N GLY A 43 -4.26 0.74 -0.26
CA GLY A 43 -4.23 -0.52 0.46
C GLY A 43 -3.16 -1.48 -0.07
N GLU A 44 -3.11 -1.69 -1.38
CA GLU A 44 -2.13 -2.57 -2.03
C GLU A 44 -0.70 -2.03 -1.96
N LEU A 45 -0.53 -0.72 -2.07
CA LEU A 45 0.76 -0.05 -2.07
C LEU A 45 1.07 0.64 -0.73
N ALA A 46 0.60 0.11 0.40
CA ALA A 46 0.74 0.77 1.70
C ALA A 46 2.20 1.08 2.07
N ILE A 47 3.13 0.15 1.83
CA ILE A 47 4.56 0.33 2.12
C ILE A 47 5.18 1.38 1.20
N GLN A 48 4.85 1.35 -0.10
CA GLN A 48 5.33 2.33 -1.07
C GLN A 48 4.81 3.73 -0.72
N ASN A 49 3.57 3.84 -0.29
CA ASN A 49 2.99 5.11 0.17
C ASN A 49 3.73 5.65 1.39
N ILE A 50 4.12 4.82 2.37
CA ILE A 50 4.95 5.25 3.50
C ILE A 50 6.29 5.80 2.98
N VAL A 51 6.98 5.08 2.10
CA VAL A 51 8.27 5.51 1.56
C VAL A 51 8.16 6.87 0.87
N TRP A 52 7.14 7.06 0.03
CA TRP A 52 6.91 8.33 -0.67
C TRP A 52 6.55 9.47 0.27
N GLN A 53 5.70 9.22 1.26
CA GLN A 53 5.34 10.25 2.25
C GLN A 53 6.54 10.64 3.12
N VAL A 54 7.37 9.68 3.54
CA VAL A 54 8.60 9.96 4.29
C VAL A 54 9.60 10.75 3.45
N ALA A 55 9.80 10.37 2.18
CA ALA A 55 10.67 11.12 1.27
C ALA A 55 10.17 12.55 1.05
N ALA A 56 8.86 12.73 0.81
CA ALA A 56 8.26 14.05 0.69
C ALA A 56 8.45 14.89 1.97
N THR A 57 8.21 14.28 3.14
CA THR A 57 8.42 14.95 4.44
C THR A 57 9.87 15.40 4.62
N ALA A 58 10.84 14.55 4.25
CA ALA A 58 12.25 14.90 4.32
C ALA A 58 12.61 16.06 3.38
N VAL A 59 12.08 16.05 2.15
CA VAL A 59 12.27 17.13 1.18
C VAL A 59 11.68 18.45 1.71
N PHE A 60 10.42 18.45 2.15
CA PHE A 60 9.79 19.64 2.71
C PHE A 60 10.52 20.14 3.97
N GLY A 61 11.00 19.22 4.84
CA GLY A 61 11.80 19.56 6.01
C GLY A 61 13.10 20.25 5.64
N ALA A 62 13.81 19.79 4.60
CA ALA A 62 15.02 20.43 4.11
C ALA A 62 14.77 21.87 3.58
N PHE A 63 13.55 22.18 3.17
CA PHE A 63 13.13 23.52 2.75
C PHE A 63 12.48 24.35 3.87
N GLY A 64 12.64 23.95 5.15
CA GLY A 64 12.14 24.73 6.29
C GLY A 64 10.65 24.56 6.55
N ALA A 65 10.05 23.44 6.19
CA ALA A 65 8.64 23.19 6.45
C ALA A 65 8.31 23.20 7.95
N PHE A 66 9.27 22.88 8.82
CA PHE A 66 9.06 22.76 10.27
C PHE A 66 9.29 24.03 11.06
N ASP A 67 9.61 25.15 10.39
CA ASP A 67 9.87 26.43 11.03
C ASP A 67 8.58 27.15 11.48
N ALA A 68 7.41 26.61 11.09
CA ALA A 68 6.10 27.16 11.47
C ALA A 68 5.18 26.07 12.04
N TRP A 69 4.21 26.51 12.84
CA TRP A 69 3.22 25.60 13.48
C TRP A 69 2.43 24.75 12.46
N SER A 70 2.16 25.29 11.27
CA SER A 70 1.46 24.58 10.20
C SER A 70 2.27 23.38 9.70
N GLY A 71 3.58 23.49 9.64
CA GLY A 71 4.45 22.38 9.30
C GLY A 71 4.50 21.29 10.38
N LEU A 72 4.50 21.68 11.65
CA LEU A 72 4.41 20.73 12.78
C LEU A 72 3.07 19.99 12.77
N LEU A 73 1.96 20.68 12.45
CA LEU A 73 0.66 20.05 12.27
C LEU A 73 0.68 19.08 11.08
N GLY A 74 1.31 19.47 9.96
CA GLY A 74 1.51 18.60 8.80
C GLY A 74 2.29 17.33 9.17
N LEU A 75 3.33 17.45 10.00
CA LEU A 75 4.09 16.31 10.48
C LEU A 75 3.25 15.37 11.36
N ALA A 76 2.40 15.91 12.22
CA ALA A 76 1.48 15.12 13.04
C ALA A 76 0.49 14.33 12.15
N VAL A 77 -0.07 14.97 11.12
CA VAL A 77 -0.96 14.32 10.14
C VAL A 77 -0.21 13.24 9.36
N ALA A 78 1.01 13.51 8.91
CA ALA A 78 1.85 12.52 8.20
C ALA A 78 2.15 11.32 9.10
N ALA A 79 2.53 11.52 10.36
CA ALA A 79 2.79 10.44 11.31
C ALA A 79 1.55 9.57 11.55
N ALA A 80 0.36 10.18 11.69
CA ALA A 80 -0.89 9.45 11.80
C ALA A 80 -1.19 8.63 10.52
N SER A 81 -0.90 9.19 9.33
CA SER A 81 -1.02 8.49 8.05
C SER A 81 -0.09 7.27 7.98
N TRP A 82 1.16 7.41 8.40
CA TRP A 82 2.12 6.29 8.43
C TRP A 82 1.67 5.18 9.36
N ALA A 83 1.15 5.51 10.54
CA ALA A 83 0.59 4.53 11.46
C ALA A 83 -0.60 3.77 10.83
N GLY A 84 -1.49 4.48 10.14
CA GLY A 84 -2.59 3.88 9.37
C GLY A 84 -2.09 2.95 8.28
N LEU A 85 -1.16 3.39 7.44
CA LEU A 85 -0.56 2.58 6.37
C LEU A 85 0.18 1.36 6.91
N ALA A 86 0.95 1.50 7.99
CA ALA A 86 1.64 0.38 8.64
C ALA A 86 0.64 -0.69 9.12
N ARG A 87 -0.47 -0.26 9.70
CA ARG A 87 -1.56 -1.19 10.08
C ARG A 87 -2.14 -1.91 8.87
N LEU A 88 -2.41 -1.21 7.76
CA LEU A 88 -2.89 -1.83 6.52
C LEU A 88 -1.90 -2.89 6.01
N ALA A 89 -0.61 -2.56 5.98
CA ALA A 89 0.44 -3.50 5.57
C ALA A 89 0.47 -4.75 6.47
N VAL A 90 0.37 -4.60 7.79
CA VAL A 90 0.33 -5.73 8.73
C VAL A 90 -0.90 -6.61 8.52
N VAL A 91 -2.08 -5.99 8.33
CA VAL A 91 -3.33 -6.72 8.06
C VAL A 91 -3.22 -7.48 6.74
N GLY A 92 -2.72 -6.83 5.67
CA GLY A 92 -2.50 -7.46 4.38
C GLY A 92 -1.57 -8.68 4.46
N HIS A 93 -0.47 -8.58 5.21
CA HIS A 93 0.44 -9.72 5.43
C HIS A 93 -0.20 -10.89 6.19
N ARG A 94 -1.17 -10.62 7.05
CA ARG A 94 -1.90 -11.66 7.80
C ARG A 94 -3.00 -12.32 6.98
N ALA A 95 -3.53 -11.65 5.95
CA ALA A 95 -4.63 -12.14 5.15
C ALA A 95 -4.33 -13.48 4.47
N GLY A 96 -3.12 -13.66 3.95
CA GLY A 96 -2.70 -14.92 3.33
C GLY A 96 -2.80 -16.14 4.27
N ARG A 97 -2.47 -15.97 5.55
CA ARG A 97 -2.60 -17.02 6.56
C ARG A 97 -4.07 -17.35 6.85
N LEU A 98 -4.89 -16.33 7.03
CA LEU A 98 -6.32 -16.50 7.28
C LEU A 98 -7.01 -17.22 6.11
N VAL A 99 -6.66 -16.89 4.88
CA VAL A 99 -7.17 -17.56 3.68
C VAL A 99 -6.73 -19.03 3.66
N ALA A 100 -5.47 -19.33 3.94
CA ALA A 100 -4.97 -20.72 3.99
C ALA A 100 -5.67 -21.53 5.08
N GLU A 101 -5.88 -20.95 6.26
CA GLU A 101 -6.61 -21.59 7.37
C GLU A 101 -8.08 -21.86 6.98
N ALA A 102 -8.76 -20.87 6.40
CA ALA A 102 -10.16 -21.03 5.96
C ALA A 102 -10.31 -22.08 4.85
N LEU A 103 -9.40 -22.11 3.89
CA LEU A 103 -9.37 -23.14 2.84
C LEU A 103 -9.09 -24.53 3.43
N GLY A 104 -8.17 -24.63 4.39
CA GLY A 104 -7.87 -25.88 5.09
C GLY A 104 -9.12 -26.43 5.82
N GLN A 105 -9.86 -25.56 6.49
CA GLN A 105 -11.12 -25.93 7.15
C GLN A 105 -12.21 -26.35 6.15
N ALA A 106 -12.37 -25.62 5.06
CA ALA A 106 -13.40 -25.90 4.05
C ALA A 106 -13.14 -27.18 3.26
N THR A 107 -11.87 -27.49 2.99
CA THR A 107 -11.48 -28.65 2.16
C THR A 107 -11.13 -29.91 2.98
N GLY A 108 -11.03 -29.80 4.29
CA GLY A 108 -10.58 -30.88 5.19
C GLY A 108 -9.12 -31.30 4.95
N ARG A 109 -8.35 -30.51 4.21
CA ARG A 109 -6.94 -30.78 3.90
C ARG A 109 -6.10 -29.56 4.32
N PRO A 110 -4.94 -29.78 5.00
CA PRO A 110 -4.04 -28.68 5.29
C PRO A 110 -3.54 -28.09 3.96
N PHE A 111 -3.84 -26.81 3.75
CA PHE A 111 -3.28 -26.08 2.61
C PHE A 111 -1.79 -25.82 2.92
N PRO A 112 -0.85 -26.39 2.17
CA PRO A 112 0.55 -26.17 2.43
C PRO A 112 0.85 -24.69 2.25
N ALA A 113 1.43 -24.06 3.28
CA ALA A 113 2.03 -22.74 3.09
C ALA A 113 3.03 -22.87 1.93
N VAL A 114 2.78 -22.16 0.83
CA VAL A 114 3.71 -22.18 -0.31
C VAL A 114 5.09 -21.78 0.24
N PRO A 115 6.10 -22.66 0.16
CA PRO A 115 7.42 -22.34 0.66
C PRO A 115 7.95 -21.14 -0.12
N VAL A 116 7.99 -19.98 0.52
CA VAL A 116 8.67 -18.83 -0.08
C VAL A 116 10.16 -19.05 0.12
N PRO A 117 10.95 -19.27 -0.93
CA PRO A 117 12.37 -19.54 -0.80
C PRO A 117 13.04 -18.37 -0.03
N PRO A 118 13.98 -18.66 0.89
CA PRO A 118 14.68 -17.65 1.63
C PRO A 118 15.41 -16.73 0.66
N ARG A 119 15.11 -15.45 0.71
CA ARG A 119 15.68 -14.44 -0.16
C ARG A 119 16.46 -13.43 0.67
N PRO A 120 17.59 -12.91 0.16
CA PRO A 120 18.38 -11.94 0.90
C PRO A 120 17.53 -10.71 1.26
N ALA A 121 17.76 -10.17 2.45
CA ALA A 121 16.95 -9.08 3.01
C ALA A 121 16.88 -7.85 2.10
N TRP A 122 17.99 -7.47 1.43
CA TRP A 122 18.05 -6.35 0.50
C TRP A 122 17.15 -6.53 -0.73
N GLY A 123 17.01 -7.77 -1.26
CA GLY A 123 16.11 -8.06 -2.37
C GLY A 123 14.63 -7.99 -1.99
N ARG A 124 14.31 -8.11 -0.70
CA ARG A 124 12.98 -7.87 -0.14
C ARG A 124 12.64 -6.39 -0.17
N TRP A 125 13.52 -5.56 0.38
CA TRP A 125 13.35 -4.11 0.40
C TRP A 125 13.22 -3.51 -0.99
N TRP A 126 14.06 -3.93 -1.93
CA TRP A 126 13.98 -3.47 -3.31
C TRP A 126 12.65 -3.79 -4.00
N ARG A 127 12.01 -4.92 -3.66
CA ARG A 127 10.69 -5.27 -4.18
C ARG A 127 9.56 -4.54 -3.50
N LEU A 128 9.69 -4.25 -2.23
CA LEU A 128 8.69 -3.45 -1.50
C LEU A 128 8.61 -2.01 -2.03
N THR A 129 9.70 -1.50 -2.61
CA THR A 129 9.70 -0.15 -3.22
C THR A 129 9.19 -0.13 -4.66
N ARG A 130 9.05 -1.28 -5.31
CA ARG A 130 8.50 -1.38 -6.67
C ARG A 130 7.00 -1.62 -6.64
N ALA A 131 6.25 -0.69 -7.24
CA ALA A 131 4.80 -0.82 -7.39
C ALA A 131 4.39 -1.94 -8.38
N VAL A 132 5.25 -2.23 -9.37
CA VAL A 132 4.98 -3.25 -10.39
C VAL A 132 6.05 -4.35 -10.31
N PRO A 133 5.68 -5.61 -10.02
CA PRO A 133 6.60 -6.72 -10.06
C PRO A 133 7.00 -7.01 -11.52
N LEU A 134 8.29 -6.90 -11.83
CA LEU A 134 8.78 -7.37 -13.11
C LEU A 134 8.90 -8.89 -13.07
N PRO A 135 8.40 -9.62 -14.11
CA PRO A 135 8.54 -11.05 -14.18
C PRO A 135 10.03 -11.43 -14.14
N GLY A 136 10.39 -12.31 -13.20
CA GLY A 136 11.75 -12.85 -13.13
C GLY A 136 11.99 -13.83 -14.27
N ARG A 137 13.26 -14.07 -14.64
CA ARG A 137 13.65 -15.07 -15.65
C ARG A 137 13.21 -16.51 -15.34
N SER A 138 12.75 -16.77 -14.10
CA SER A 138 12.26 -18.08 -13.67
C SER A 138 10.74 -18.23 -13.77
N VAL A 139 10.03 -17.24 -14.33
CA VAL A 139 8.57 -17.29 -14.52
C VAL A 139 8.30 -17.63 -15.97
N GLU A 140 7.74 -18.81 -16.20
CA GLU A 140 7.18 -19.18 -17.49
C GLU A 140 5.81 -18.54 -17.64
N VAL A 141 5.61 -17.79 -18.71
CA VAL A 141 4.32 -17.17 -19.03
C VAL A 141 3.63 -18.08 -20.05
N VAL A 142 2.66 -18.87 -19.58
CA VAL A 142 1.79 -19.66 -20.46
C VAL A 142 0.63 -18.76 -20.85
N LYS A 143 0.48 -18.51 -22.15
CA LYS A 143 -0.63 -17.76 -22.75
C LYS A 143 -1.67 -18.75 -23.27
N ASP A 144 -2.90 -18.27 -23.36
CA ASP A 144 -4.02 -18.99 -23.97
C ASP A 144 -4.27 -20.38 -23.33
N VAL A 145 -4.25 -20.40 -21.98
CA VAL A 145 -4.61 -21.61 -21.23
C VAL A 145 -6.11 -21.81 -21.37
N ASP A 146 -6.50 -22.91 -22.03
CA ASP A 146 -7.89 -23.31 -22.09
C ASP A 146 -8.36 -23.84 -20.73
N TYR A 147 -9.19 -23.05 -20.06
CA TYR A 147 -9.73 -23.37 -18.73
C TYR A 147 -10.91 -24.37 -18.78
N TRP A 148 -11.53 -24.54 -19.93
CA TRP A 148 -12.76 -25.31 -20.05
C TRP A 148 -12.55 -26.71 -20.67
N GLY A 149 -11.38 -26.97 -21.26
CA GLY A 149 -11.05 -28.27 -21.83
C GLY A 149 -11.86 -28.73 -23.05
N ASP A 150 -12.77 -27.89 -23.51
CA ASP A 150 -13.78 -28.25 -24.50
C ASP A 150 -13.48 -27.66 -25.88
N GLY A 151 -12.21 -27.39 -26.19
CA GLY A 151 -11.74 -26.99 -27.53
C GLY A 151 -12.81 -26.44 -28.44
N ILE A 152 -13.36 -25.22 -28.10
CA ILE A 152 -14.27 -24.50 -29.00
C ILE A 152 -13.46 -23.58 -29.89
#